data_1040235f79af6b4bfef22b68d420a208
#
_entry.id   1040235f79af6b4bfef22b68d420a208
#
_cell.length_a   1.000
_cell.length_b   1.000
_cell.length_c   1.000
_cell.angle_alpha   90.00
_cell.angle_beta   90.00
_cell.angle_gamma   90.00
#
_symmetry.space_group_name_H-M   'P 1'
#
loop_
_entity.id
_entity.type
_entity.pdbx_description
1 polymer ?
#
loop_
_entity_poly.entity_id
_entity_poly.type
_entity_poly.pdbx_seq_one_letter_code
_entity_poly.pdbx_strand_id
1 'polypeptide(L)'
;FAIGAVTAGTMAPETFVRLEAYFAVLIAASLLLAFWVLPLLVTAMTPFTYGEVMRIAREALLTAFVTSNAFIVLPILVERTKTLLHERGLLTPESDSAADILMPILFNFPNAGRLLTRLFIPFAAWLAGSALTTSDYWVLFAAGVPSYFAKAQVALPFLMDLFELPHDLFQLYIPTTIIAGKFDSLVTAMSLLTFALLGAAAMGGFLVLRRTALLRAGVGIVAGIVATVLGVQLLLAAMIDTGYHKDETLRRMHLARHTAETIVHRDRSQVPSDRATIERIRERGTLRIGYAPSNLPFSFFNAEGQLVGFDVELAVALAEALGVKAEFVPVEWDELTTVIADGLIDVMPGVWYRPYWFSSLRLSEPYHHETMGIAVRDERRHEFVSIEALRRSEGLRIGIPLDRSQVASSIARYFGNASVELVPLPSAVAFFEGRHPDLDGYLMPAEGASAWTLLHPALTVVVPQPDPVKIPTAFGLPLG
;
A
#
# COMPACT_ATOMS: atom_id res chain seq x y z
N PHE A 1 -1.84 17.96 18.77
CA PHE A 1 -0.40 17.68 18.86
C PHE A 1 -0.14 16.26 19.41
N ALA A 2 -0.70 15.92 20.61
CA ALA A 2 -0.46 14.62 21.24
C ALA A 2 -0.91 13.43 20.35
N ILE A 3 -2.10 13.50 19.74
CA ILE A 3 -2.60 12.45 18.83
C ILE A 3 -1.68 12.31 17.61
N GLY A 4 -1.27 13.41 17.00
CA GLY A 4 -0.34 13.39 15.87
C GLY A 4 1.03 12.79 16.21
N ALA A 5 1.55 13.10 17.40
CA ALA A 5 2.82 12.55 17.88
C ALA A 5 2.74 11.05 18.18
N VAL A 6 1.63 10.60 18.80
CA VAL A 6 1.39 9.17 19.05
C VAL A 6 1.24 8.41 17.74
N THR A 7 0.42 8.92 16.82
CA THR A 7 0.23 8.29 15.50
C THR A 7 1.55 8.20 14.74
N ALA A 8 2.35 9.28 14.70
CA ALA A 8 3.66 9.27 14.07
C ALA A 8 4.65 8.30 14.74
N GLY A 9 4.58 8.13 16.06
CA GLY A 9 5.47 7.22 16.80
C GLY A 9 5.08 5.74 16.68
N THR A 10 3.85 5.44 16.28
CA THR A 10 3.34 4.05 16.13
C THR A 10 3.28 3.57 14.68
N MET A 11 3.47 4.48 13.71
CA MET A 11 3.44 4.14 12.28
C MET A 11 4.75 3.47 11.85
N ALA A 12 4.61 2.44 10.99
CA ALA A 12 5.76 1.83 10.34
C ALA A 12 6.50 2.85 9.45
N PRO A 13 7.85 2.85 9.41
CA PRO A 13 8.63 3.79 8.60
C PRO A 13 8.22 3.82 7.11
N GLU A 14 7.83 2.67 6.56
CA GLU A 14 7.42 2.55 5.16
C GLU A 14 6.13 3.34 4.85
N THR A 15 5.27 3.51 5.84
CA THR A 15 4.04 4.30 5.68
C THR A 15 4.35 5.79 5.56
N PHE A 16 5.39 6.28 6.25
CA PHE A 16 5.86 7.66 6.10
C PHE A 16 6.42 7.93 4.70
N VAL A 17 7.20 6.99 4.15
CA VAL A 17 7.74 7.11 2.78
C VAL A 17 6.60 7.27 1.76
N ARG A 18 5.50 6.54 1.94
CA ARG A 18 4.33 6.66 1.05
C ARG A 18 3.62 8.02 1.14
N LEU A 19 3.64 8.68 2.32
CA LEU A 19 3.10 10.04 2.49
C LEU A 19 3.88 11.10 1.69
N GLU A 20 5.13 10.86 1.33
CA GLU A 20 5.91 11.76 0.47
C GLU A 20 5.23 11.99 -0.89
N ALA A 21 4.63 10.95 -1.48
CA ALA A 21 3.87 11.07 -2.71
C ALA A 21 2.65 12.01 -2.55
N TYR A 22 1.91 11.87 -1.45
CA TYR A 22 0.80 12.76 -1.13
C TYR A 22 1.26 14.21 -0.97
N PHE A 23 2.34 14.45 -0.21
CA PHE A 23 2.88 15.79 -0.03
C PHE A 23 3.41 16.40 -1.33
N ALA A 24 4.09 15.62 -2.17
CA ALA A 24 4.57 16.11 -3.46
C ALA A 24 3.42 16.62 -4.34
N VAL A 25 2.33 15.84 -4.45
CA VAL A 25 1.14 16.24 -5.20
C VAL A 25 0.45 17.45 -4.57
N LEU A 26 0.26 17.45 -3.24
CA LEU A 26 -0.37 18.53 -2.50
C LEU A 26 0.39 19.85 -2.67
N ILE A 27 1.70 19.83 -2.49
CA ILE A 27 2.56 21.02 -2.61
C ILE A 27 2.54 21.54 -4.04
N ALA A 28 2.73 20.67 -5.02
CA ALA A 28 2.73 21.05 -6.43
C ALA A 28 1.39 21.67 -6.86
N ALA A 29 0.27 21.04 -6.49
CA ALA A 29 -1.08 21.57 -6.77
C ALA A 29 -1.32 22.92 -6.06
N SER A 30 -0.86 23.07 -4.82
CA SER A 30 -0.97 24.32 -4.06
C SER A 30 -0.19 25.47 -4.72
N LEU A 31 1.04 25.20 -5.12
CA LEU A 31 1.89 26.19 -5.80
C LEU A 31 1.32 26.56 -7.17
N LEU A 32 0.84 25.57 -7.92
CA LEU A 32 0.17 25.81 -9.20
C LEU A 32 -1.07 26.72 -9.04
N LEU A 33 -1.92 26.43 -8.06
CA LEU A 33 -3.11 27.22 -7.80
C LEU A 33 -2.76 28.63 -7.33
N ALA A 34 -1.90 28.77 -6.31
CA ALA A 34 -1.60 30.05 -5.68
C ALA A 34 -0.79 31.00 -6.59
N PHE A 35 0.15 30.47 -7.37
CA PHE A 35 1.09 31.29 -8.12
C PHE A 35 0.87 31.26 -9.64
N TRP A 36 0.01 30.40 -10.16
CA TRP A 36 -0.24 30.33 -11.59
C TRP A 36 -1.71 30.50 -11.93
N VAL A 37 -2.58 29.59 -11.50
CA VAL A 37 -3.99 29.57 -11.93
C VAL A 37 -4.76 30.80 -11.46
N LEU A 38 -4.73 31.06 -10.15
CA LEU A 38 -5.53 32.15 -9.56
C LEU A 38 -5.06 33.54 -10.02
N PRO A 39 -3.75 33.87 -10.03
CA PRO A 39 -3.30 35.15 -10.60
C PRO A 39 -3.63 35.30 -12.08
N LEU A 40 -3.52 34.22 -12.86
CA LEU A 40 -3.81 34.23 -14.29
C LEU A 40 -5.29 34.55 -14.59
N LEU A 41 -6.21 34.04 -13.76
CA LEU A 41 -7.63 34.38 -13.83
C LEU A 41 -7.86 35.87 -13.59
N VAL A 42 -7.21 36.45 -12.58
CA VAL A 42 -7.32 37.90 -12.32
C VAL A 42 -6.83 38.71 -13.52
N THR A 43 -5.66 38.39 -14.05
CA THR A 43 -5.07 39.11 -15.18
C THR A 43 -5.84 38.96 -16.49
N ALA A 44 -6.56 37.85 -16.66
CA ALA A 44 -7.38 37.58 -17.83
C ALA A 44 -8.71 38.40 -17.82
N MET A 45 -9.22 38.73 -16.63
CA MET A 45 -10.56 39.32 -16.44
C MET A 45 -10.52 40.73 -15.89
N THR A 46 -9.36 41.25 -15.54
CA THR A 46 -9.17 42.60 -15.00
C THR A 46 -8.03 43.33 -15.72
N PRO A 47 -7.91 44.67 -15.58
CA PRO A 47 -6.77 45.42 -16.14
C PRO A 47 -5.48 45.28 -15.34
N PHE A 48 -5.43 44.43 -14.31
CA PHE A 48 -4.25 44.24 -13.48
C PHE A 48 -3.26 43.29 -14.14
N THR A 49 -1.96 43.57 -13.93
CA THR A 49 -0.86 42.74 -14.38
C THR A 49 -0.53 41.65 -13.32
N TYR A 50 0.09 40.57 -13.76
CA TYR A 50 0.54 39.50 -12.86
C TYR A 50 1.43 40.04 -11.71
N GLY A 51 2.38 40.93 -12.06
CA GLY A 51 3.29 41.53 -11.08
C GLY A 51 2.58 42.36 -10.00
N GLU A 52 1.53 43.09 -10.36
CA GLU A 52 0.74 43.85 -9.40
C GLU A 52 -0.04 42.95 -8.46
N VAL A 53 -0.72 41.95 -9.01
CA VAL A 53 -1.43 40.95 -8.21
C VAL A 53 -0.50 40.27 -7.21
N MET A 54 0.68 39.82 -7.66
CA MET A 54 1.65 39.18 -6.78
C MET A 54 2.29 40.14 -5.77
N ARG A 55 2.49 41.42 -6.14
CA ARG A 55 3.00 42.44 -5.22
C ARG A 55 2.09 42.65 -4.01
N ILE A 56 0.79 42.76 -4.24
CA ILE A 56 -0.18 42.93 -3.15
C ILE A 56 -0.46 41.64 -2.37
N ALA A 57 -0.34 40.47 -3.05
CA ALA A 57 -0.58 39.16 -2.44
C ALA A 57 0.52 38.73 -1.47
N ARG A 58 1.79 39.05 -1.76
CA ARG A 58 2.98 38.41 -1.11
C ARG A 58 2.95 38.43 0.40
N GLU A 59 2.56 39.54 1.04
CA GLU A 59 2.53 39.69 2.49
C GLU A 59 1.45 38.81 3.12
N ALA A 60 0.25 38.84 2.53
CA ALA A 60 -0.85 38.00 2.99
C ALA A 60 -0.59 36.49 2.78
N LEU A 61 -0.01 36.12 1.63
CA LEU A 61 0.35 34.73 1.35
C LEU A 61 1.39 34.20 2.33
N LEU A 62 2.45 35.00 2.60
CA LEU A 62 3.49 34.61 3.54
C LEU A 62 2.92 34.46 4.96
N THR A 63 2.12 35.43 5.41
CA THR A 63 1.48 35.41 6.72
C THR A 63 0.51 34.20 6.85
N ALA A 64 -0.32 33.94 5.84
CA ALA A 64 -1.22 32.78 5.84
C ALA A 64 -0.46 31.45 5.91
N PHE A 65 0.61 31.33 5.15
CA PHE A 65 1.47 30.12 5.16
C PHE A 65 2.15 29.89 6.51
N VAL A 66 2.74 30.94 7.09
CA VAL A 66 3.45 30.82 8.40
C VAL A 66 2.47 30.51 9.51
N THR A 67 1.32 31.22 9.58
CA THR A 67 0.34 31.06 10.66
C THR A 67 -0.58 29.86 10.47
N SER A 68 -0.65 29.27 9.26
CA SER A 68 -1.63 28.25 8.88
C SER A 68 -3.09 28.69 9.11
N ASN A 69 -3.35 30.00 8.99
CA ASN A 69 -4.66 30.58 9.27
C ASN A 69 -4.97 31.76 8.32
N ALA A 70 -5.83 31.49 7.34
CA ALA A 70 -6.24 32.49 6.38
C ALA A 70 -7.16 33.60 6.96
N PHE A 71 -7.75 33.40 8.16
CA PHE A 71 -8.59 34.42 8.80
C PHE A 71 -7.77 35.65 9.22
N ILE A 72 -6.55 35.44 9.68
CA ILE A 72 -5.64 36.50 10.16
C ILE A 72 -5.30 37.50 9.03
N VAL A 73 -5.28 37.04 7.79
CA VAL A 73 -4.88 37.85 6.64
C VAL A 73 -6.01 38.61 5.97
N LEU A 74 -7.28 38.41 6.40
CA LEU A 74 -8.44 39.14 5.82
C LEU A 74 -8.26 40.63 5.82
N PRO A 75 -7.89 41.33 6.94
CA PRO A 75 -7.69 42.76 6.94
C PRO A 75 -6.57 43.21 6.00
N ILE A 76 -5.48 42.45 5.92
CA ILE A 76 -4.36 42.73 5.01
C ILE A 76 -4.84 42.64 3.56
N LEU A 77 -5.61 41.62 3.21
CA LEU A 77 -6.13 41.45 1.86
C LEU A 77 -7.09 42.58 1.45
N VAL A 78 -7.96 43.02 2.36
CA VAL A 78 -8.86 44.15 2.14
C VAL A 78 -8.05 45.42 1.87
N GLU A 79 -7.11 45.77 2.75
CA GLU A 79 -6.28 46.98 2.63
C GLU A 79 -5.46 46.96 1.32
N ARG A 80 -4.81 45.84 1.00
CA ARG A 80 -4.00 45.71 -0.23
C ARG A 80 -4.84 45.77 -1.49
N THR A 81 -6.08 45.24 -1.47
CA THR A 81 -7.02 45.34 -2.57
C THR A 81 -7.39 46.81 -2.81
N LYS A 82 -7.77 47.55 -1.76
CA LYS A 82 -8.11 48.99 -1.85
C LYS A 82 -6.91 49.81 -2.33
N THR A 83 -5.71 49.52 -1.84
CA THR A 83 -4.47 50.19 -2.27
C THR A 83 -4.28 50.05 -3.78
N LEU A 84 -4.42 48.82 -4.33
CA LEU A 84 -4.26 48.56 -5.76
C LEU A 84 -5.33 49.30 -6.59
N LEU A 85 -6.59 49.29 -6.12
CA LEU A 85 -7.68 50.01 -6.78
C LEU A 85 -7.41 51.54 -6.83
N HIS A 86 -6.92 52.08 -5.72
CA HIS A 86 -6.56 53.51 -5.61
C HIS A 86 -5.38 53.87 -6.55
N GLU A 87 -4.31 53.08 -6.54
CA GLU A 87 -3.12 53.25 -7.42
C GLU A 87 -3.50 53.28 -8.91
N ARG A 88 -4.54 52.54 -9.28
CA ARG A 88 -5.03 52.42 -10.66
C ARG A 88 -6.17 53.39 -11.00
N GLY A 89 -6.59 54.24 -10.05
CA GLY A 89 -7.72 55.17 -10.24
C GLY A 89 -9.07 54.47 -10.49
N LEU A 90 -9.21 53.23 -9.96
CA LEU A 90 -10.38 52.35 -10.10
C LEU A 90 -11.19 52.27 -8.80
N LEU A 91 -10.81 53.04 -7.78
CA LEU A 91 -11.53 53.06 -6.51
C LEU A 91 -12.80 53.93 -6.67
N THR A 92 -13.96 53.28 -6.68
CA THR A 92 -15.29 53.85 -6.63
C THR A 92 -15.96 53.45 -5.31
N PRO A 93 -17.05 54.15 -4.88
CA PRO A 93 -17.80 53.75 -3.69
C PRO A 93 -18.23 52.26 -3.72
N GLU A 94 -18.59 51.78 -4.92
CA GLU A 94 -19.02 50.38 -5.13
C GLU A 94 -17.85 49.39 -5.02
N SER A 95 -16.70 49.68 -5.64
CA SER A 95 -15.52 48.80 -5.58
C SER A 95 -14.84 48.84 -4.21
N ASP A 96 -14.89 49.95 -3.47
CA ASP A 96 -14.40 50.04 -2.09
C ASP A 96 -15.26 49.20 -1.15
N SER A 97 -16.60 49.36 -1.22
CA SER A 97 -17.54 48.56 -0.44
C SER A 97 -17.47 47.08 -0.78
N ALA A 98 -17.19 46.76 -2.06
CA ALA A 98 -17.03 45.35 -2.48
C ALA A 98 -15.91 44.62 -1.72
N ALA A 99 -14.77 45.28 -1.54
CA ALA A 99 -13.64 44.67 -0.80
C ALA A 99 -14.00 44.38 0.66
N ASP A 100 -14.72 45.29 1.33
CA ASP A 100 -15.12 45.11 2.73
C ASP A 100 -16.17 44.01 2.93
N ILE A 101 -17.13 43.92 1.99
CA ILE A 101 -18.26 42.98 2.08
C ILE A 101 -17.87 41.57 1.60
N LEU A 102 -17.18 41.51 0.47
CA LEU A 102 -16.90 40.21 -0.17
C LEU A 102 -15.90 39.35 0.61
N MET A 103 -14.87 39.97 1.21
CA MET A 103 -13.85 39.20 1.92
C MET A 103 -14.39 38.32 3.06
N PRO A 104 -15.18 38.85 4.03
CA PRO A 104 -15.78 38.04 5.09
C PRO A 104 -16.79 37.02 4.57
N ILE A 105 -17.54 37.33 3.52
CA ILE A 105 -18.50 36.40 2.91
C ILE A 105 -17.75 35.25 2.25
N LEU A 106 -16.78 35.54 1.39
CA LEU A 106 -16.02 34.57 0.63
C LEU A 106 -15.19 33.63 1.53
N PHE A 107 -14.77 34.09 2.70
CA PHE A 107 -14.06 33.25 3.67
C PHE A 107 -14.90 32.05 4.15
N ASN A 108 -16.23 32.24 4.26
CA ASN A 108 -17.15 31.20 4.70
C ASN A 108 -17.58 30.27 3.55
N PHE A 109 -17.36 30.65 2.31
CA PHE A 109 -17.66 29.80 1.15
C PHE A 109 -16.52 28.80 0.88
N PRO A 110 -16.84 27.69 0.20
CA PRO A 110 -15.83 26.76 -0.30
C PRO A 110 -14.80 27.49 -1.16
N ASN A 111 -13.53 27.33 -0.81
CA ASN A 111 -12.40 27.93 -1.53
C ASN A 111 -11.45 26.87 -2.05
N ALA A 112 -10.56 27.24 -2.96
CA ALA A 112 -9.64 26.30 -3.61
C ALA A 112 -8.69 25.59 -2.63
N GLY A 113 -8.36 26.20 -1.48
CA GLY A 113 -7.53 25.58 -0.46
C GLY A 113 -8.20 24.35 0.15
N ARG A 114 -9.46 24.46 0.53
CA ARG A 114 -10.26 23.32 1.04
C ARG A 114 -10.39 22.18 0.02
N LEU A 115 -10.33 22.47 -1.28
CA LEU A 115 -10.30 21.46 -2.34
C LEU A 115 -9.13 20.52 -2.21
N LEU A 116 -7.97 21.02 -1.84
CA LEU A 116 -6.73 20.26 -1.79
C LEU A 116 -6.76 19.13 -0.76
N THR A 117 -7.52 19.27 0.32
CA THR A 117 -7.65 18.20 1.32
C THR A 117 -8.29 16.92 0.75
N ARG A 118 -9.09 17.04 -0.34
CA ARG A 118 -9.73 15.90 -1.03
C ARG A 118 -8.77 15.09 -1.86
N LEU A 119 -7.57 15.60 -2.15
CA LEU A 119 -6.50 14.82 -2.76
C LEU A 119 -6.08 13.64 -1.88
N PHE A 120 -6.45 13.65 -0.59
CA PHE A 120 -6.25 12.52 0.28
C PHE A 120 -7.07 11.28 -0.13
N ILE A 121 -8.24 11.43 -0.75
CA ILE A 121 -9.07 10.29 -1.18
C ILE A 121 -8.42 9.45 -2.29
N PRO A 122 -7.95 10.01 -3.43
CA PRO A 122 -7.21 9.24 -4.41
C PRO A 122 -5.93 8.61 -3.85
N PHE A 123 -5.25 9.31 -2.94
CA PHE A 123 -4.08 8.78 -2.25
C PHE A 123 -4.46 7.59 -1.35
N ALA A 124 -5.52 7.69 -0.54
CA ALA A 124 -5.99 6.60 0.33
C ALA A 124 -6.45 5.39 -0.49
N ALA A 125 -7.14 5.60 -1.61
CA ALA A 125 -7.54 4.56 -2.55
C ALA A 125 -6.32 3.83 -3.13
N TRP A 126 -5.33 4.59 -3.60
CA TRP A 126 -4.08 4.02 -4.07
C TRP A 126 -3.35 3.21 -2.98
N LEU A 127 -3.31 3.73 -1.76
CA LEU A 127 -2.67 3.07 -0.61
C LEU A 127 -3.41 1.77 -0.21
N ALA A 128 -4.75 1.76 -0.30
CA ALA A 128 -5.58 0.58 -0.08
C ALA A 128 -5.48 -0.45 -1.21
N GLY A 129 -4.80 -0.12 -2.31
CA GLY A 129 -4.70 -0.98 -3.49
C GLY A 129 -5.97 -1.02 -4.36
N SER A 130 -6.92 -0.12 -4.13
CA SER A 130 -8.16 0.06 -4.90
C SER A 130 -8.13 1.40 -5.63
N ALA A 131 -7.25 1.53 -6.64
CA ALA A 131 -7.11 2.77 -7.40
C ALA A 131 -8.45 3.17 -8.04
N LEU A 132 -8.78 4.48 -7.93
CA LEU A 132 -10.01 5.03 -8.49
C LEU A 132 -10.02 4.93 -10.01
N THR A 133 -11.15 4.51 -10.56
CA THR A 133 -11.42 4.51 -12.00
C THR A 133 -11.75 5.91 -12.50
N THR A 134 -11.75 6.11 -13.83
CA THR A 134 -12.12 7.42 -14.42
C THR A 134 -13.54 7.84 -14.04
N SER A 135 -14.48 6.91 -13.86
CA SER A 135 -15.84 7.20 -13.40
C SER A 135 -15.86 7.69 -11.95
N ASP A 136 -15.01 7.14 -11.09
CA ASP A 136 -14.95 7.48 -9.67
C ASP A 136 -14.50 8.94 -9.45
N TYR A 137 -13.66 9.46 -10.34
CA TYR A 137 -13.29 10.88 -10.28
C TYR A 137 -14.47 11.82 -10.52
N TRP A 138 -15.45 11.45 -11.36
CA TRP A 138 -16.68 12.23 -11.51
C TRP A 138 -17.57 12.15 -10.27
N VAL A 139 -17.65 11.00 -9.63
CA VAL A 139 -18.35 10.80 -8.36
C VAL A 139 -17.65 11.60 -7.26
N LEU A 140 -16.32 11.54 -7.17
CA LEU A 140 -15.51 12.33 -6.24
C LEU A 140 -15.72 13.83 -6.43
N PHE A 141 -15.80 14.31 -7.66
CA PHE A 141 -16.11 15.71 -7.95
C PHE A 141 -17.53 16.07 -7.50
N ALA A 142 -18.53 15.29 -7.88
CA ALA A 142 -19.94 15.55 -7.58
C ALA A 142 -20.25 15.49 -6.06
N ALA A 143 -19.69 14.54 -5.33
CA ALA A 143 -19.83 14.42 -3.89
C ALA A 143 -18.87 15.35 -3.13
N GLY A 144 -17.66 15.53 -3.66
CA GLY A 144 -16.63 16.39 -3.07
C GLY A 144 -17.03 17.85 -3.03
N VAL A 145 -17.62 18.42 -4.10
CA VAL A 145 -18.00 19.83 -4.13
C VAL A 145 -18.98 20.20 -3.00
N PRO A 146 -20.10 19.49 -2.77
CA PRO A 146 -20.96 19.76 -1.61
C PRO A 146 -20.25 19.55 -0.27
N SER A 147 -19.33 18.59 -0.17
CA SER A 147 -18.60 18.31 1.07
C SER A 147 -17.64 19.43 1.50
N TYR A 148 -17.37 20.43 0.64
CA TYR A 148 -16.54 21.61 1.00
C TYR A 148 -17.16 22.48 2.09
N PHE A 149 -18.47 22.44 2.26
CA PHE A 149 -19.15 23.16 3.34
C PHE A 149 -18.88 22.50 4.70
N ALA A 150 -18.47 21.23 4.74
CA ALA A 150 -18.09 20.55 5.96
C ALA A 150 -16.59 20.68 6.24
N LYS A 151 -16.20 20.50 7.52
CA LYS A 151 -14.79 20.36 7.91
C LYS A 151 -14.25 19.05 7.35
N ALA A 152 -12.93 19.01 7.08
CA ALA A 152 -12.26 17.81 6.55
C ALA A 152 -12.49 16.55 7.43
N GLN A 153 -12.61 16.72 8.75
CA GLN A 153 -12.90 15.65 9.71
C GLN A 153 -14.28 14.97 9.49
N VAL A 154 -15.21 15.65 8.82
CA VAL A 154 -16.53 15.08 8.46
C VAL A 154 -16.58 14.69 6.99
N ALA A 155 -15.99 15.51 6.13
CA ALA A 155 -16.01 15.28 4.69
C ALA A 155 -15.18 14.08 4.25
N LEU A 156 -13.98 13.87 4.85
CA LEU A 156 -13.12 12.74 4.46
C LEU A 156 -13.70 11.38 4.84
N PRO A 157 -14.18 11.12 6.08
CA PRO A 157 -14.85 9.86 6.39
C PRO A 157 -16.05 9.58 5.49
N PHE A 158 -16.89 10.57 5.23
CA PHE A 158 -18.01 10.43 4.28
C PHE A 158 -17.55 10.02 2.87
N LEU A 159 -16.48 10.63 2.36
CA LEU A 159 -15.94 10.27 1.05
C LEU A 159 -15.25 8.90 1.09
N MET A 160 -14.62 8.53 2.20
CA MET A 160 -14.05 7.20 2.37
C MET A 160 -15.12 6.12 2.37
N ASP A 161 -16.26 6.34 3.06
CA ASP A 161 -17.43 5.45 2.99
C ASP A 161 -17.96 5.29 1.57
N LEU A 162 -18.06 6.40 0.84
CA LEU A 162 -18.57 6.42 -0.53
C LEU A 162 -17.73 5.57 -1.49
N PHE A 163 -16.43 5.46 -1.25
CA PHE A 163 -15.47 4.69 -2.05
C PHE A 163 -15.05 3.38 -1.37
N GLU A 164 -15.77 2.94 -0.33
CA GLU A 164 -15.51 1.70 0.41
C GLU A 164 -14.05 1.57 0.90
N LEU A 165 -13.43 2.69 1.29
CA LEU A 165 -12.06 2.73 1.76
C LEU A 165 -11.97 2.42 3.27
N PRO A 166 -10.93 1.71 3.72
CA PRO A 166 -10.73 1.40 5.14
C PRO A 166 -10.65 2.66 6.00
N HIS A 167 -11.46 2.74 7.08
CA HIS A 167 -11.53 3.90 7.97
C HIS A 167 -10.25 4.18 8.75
N ASP A 168 -9.42 3.17 9.00
CA ASP A 168 -8.13 3.31 9.67
C ASP A 168 -7.18 4.22 8.88
N LEU A 169 -7.31 4.30 7.55
CA LEU A 169 -6.55 5.23 6.72
C LEU A 169 -6.81 6.70 7.06
N PHE A 170 -7.95 7.04 7.67
CA PHE A 170 -8.20 8.40 8.16
C PHE A 170 -7.19 8.82 9.23
N GLN A 171 -6.66 7.90 10.00
CA GLN A 171 -5.63 8.19 10.99
C GLN A 171 -4.34 8.72 10.34
N LEU A 172 -4.05 8.32 9.09
CA LEU A 172 -2.92 8.83 8.31
C LEU A 172 -3.11 10.30 7.89
N TYR A 173 -4.36 10.75 7.75
CA TYR A 173 -4.64 12.14 7.43
C TYR A 173 -4.27 13.09 8.57
N ILE A 174 -4.42 12.67 9.83
CA ILE A 174 -4.21 13.55 11.01
C ILE A 174 -2.81 14.18 11.02
N PRO A 175 -1.70 13.44 10.93
CA PRO A 175 -0.35 14.02 10.90
C PRO A 175 -0.10 14.90 9.68
N THR A 176 -0.78 14.62 8.54
CA THR A 176 -0.61 15.45 7.32
C THR A 176 -1.17 16.85 7.48
N THR A 177 -2.13 17.07 8.40
CA THR A 177 -2.81 18.36 8.58
C THR A 177 -1.86 19.50 8.95
N ILE A 178 -0.72 19.22 9.56
CA ILE A 178 0.29 20.21 9.97
C ILE A 178 0.90 20.85 8.72
N ILE A 179 1.29 20.06 7.75
CA ILE A 179 1.87 20.56 6.48
C ILE A 179 0.76 21.02 5.53
N ALA A 180 -0.27 20.20 5.35
CA ALA A 180 -1.38 20.51 4.47
C ALA A 180 -2.08 21.82 4.84
N GLY A 181 -2.23 22.12 6.15
CA GLY A 181 -2.85 23.36 6.62
C GLY A 181 -2.10 24.64 6.22
N LYS A 182 -0.78 24.58 6.07
CA LYS A 182 0.01 25.72 5.57
C LYS A 182 -0.30 26.01 4.10
N PHE A 183 -0.33 24.98 3.28
CA PHE A 183 -0.64 25.12 1.84
C PHE A 183 -2.10 25.40 1.60
N ASP A 184 -3.02 24.83 2.38
CA ASP A 184 -4.44 25.19 2.36
C ASP A 184 -4.65 26.68 2.64
N SER A 185 -4.02 27.21 3.71
CA SER A 185 -4.10 28.64 4.07
C SER A 185 -3.48 29.56 3.00
N LEU A 186 -2.38 29.15 2.37
CA LEU A 186 -1.75 29.86 1.25
C LEU A 186 -2.73 29.99 0.07
N VAL A 187 -3.30 28.87 -0.37
CA VAL A 187 -4.24 28.84 -1.51
C VAL A 187 -5.54 29.55 -1.16
N THR A 188 -6.02 29.42 0.08
CA THR A 188 -7.20 30.13 0.57
C THR A 188 -7.00 31.65 0.50
N ALA A 189 -5.87 32.18 0.96
CA ALA A 189 -5.56 33.59 0.92
C ALA A 189 -5.54 34.14 -0.53
N MET A 190 -4.89 33.36 -1.46
CA MET A 190 -4.88 33.74 -2.87
C MET A 190 -6.27 33.68 -3.52
N SER A 191 -7.09 32.67 -3.15
CA SER A 191 -8.48 32.57 -3.62
C SER A 191 -9.32 33.74 -3.17
N LEU A 192 -9.20 34.15 -1.92
CA LEU A 192 -9.91 35.30 -1.37
C LEU A 192 -9.53 36.60 -2.11
N LEU A 193 -8.23 36.80 -2.33
CA LEU A 193 -7.76 37.96 -3.11
C LEU A 193 -8.31 37.95 -4.54
N THR A 194 -8.24 36.78 -5.20
CA THR A 194 -8.74 36.59 -6.56
C THR A 194 -10.22 36.97 -6.66
N PHE A 195 -11.05 36.41 -5.81
CA PHE A 195 -12.49 36.66 -5.84
C PHE A 195 -12.84 38.08 -5.42
N ALA A 196 -12.08 38.67 -4.50
CA ALA A 196 -12.30 40.07 -4.12
C ALA A 196 -11.95 41.04 -5.26
N LEU A 197 -10.82 40.81 -5.97
CA LEU A 197 -10.45 41.63 -7.13
C LEU A 197 -11.45 41.47 -8.28
N LEU A 198 -11.92 40.25 -8.56
CA LEU A 198 -12.92 39.99 -9.58
C LEU A 198 -14.29 40.61 -9.19
N GLY A 199 -14.68 40.50 -7.92
CA GLY A 199 -15.90 41.07 -7.41
C GLY A 199 -15.87 42.62 -7.43
N ALA A 200 -14.76 43.22 -7.00
CA ALA A 200 -14.57 44.68 -7.11
C ALA A 200 -14.57 45.14 -8.56
N ALA A 201 -13.99 44.38 -9.48
CA ALA A 201 -14.02 44.66 -10.91
C ALA A 201 -15.44 44.58 -11.49
N ALA A 202 -16.23 43.61 -11.06
CA ALA A 202 -17.61 43.44 -11.49
C ALA A 202 -18.50 44.59 -10.97
N MET A 203 -18.37 44.95 -9.68
CA MET A 203 -19.16 46.03 -9.07
C MET A 203 -18.69 47.40 -9.52
N GLY A 204 -17.39 47.61 -9.72
CA GLY A 204 -16.83 48.87 -10.24
C GLY A 204 -16.93 49.04 -11.77
N GLY A 205 -17.49 48.05 -12.49
CA GLY A 205 -17.72 48.12 -13.93
C GLY A 205 -16.46 48.01 -14.81
N PHE A 206 -15.33 47.59 -14.26
CA PHE A 206 -14.07 47.42 -15.02
C PHE A 206 -13.69 45.96 -15.27
N LEU A 207 -14.62 45.00 -15.08
CA LEU A 207 -14.44 43.61 -15.45
C LEU A 207 -14.37 43.47 -16.98
N VAL A 208 -13.29 42.83 -17.47
CA VAL A 208 -13.01 42.73 -18.90
C VAL A 208 -13.12 41.25 -19.34
N LEU A 209 -14.13 40.94 -20.14
CA LEU A 209 -14.34 39.58 -20.69
C LEU A 209 -13.90 39.53 -22.17
N ARG A 210 -12.58 39.59 -22.42
CA ARG A 210 -12.03 39.43 -23.78
C ARG A 210 -11.80 37.96 -24.09
N ARG A 211 -12.47 37.44 -25.12
CA ARG A 211 -12.34 36.02 -25.54
C ARG A 211 -10.88 35.60 -25.75
N THR A 212 -10.04 36.44 -26.35
CA THR A 212 -8.63 36.17 -26.59
C THR A 212 -7.81 36.09 -25.30
N ALA A 213 -8.10 36.94 -24.31
CA ALA A 213 -7.43 36.89 -23.01
C ALA A 213 -7.84 35.66 -22.22
N LEU A 214 -9.11 35.31 -22.21
CA LEU A 214 -9.64 34.10 -21.57
C LEU A 214 -9.08 32.83 -22.22
N LEU A 215 -9.00 32.79 -23.56
CA LEU A 215 -8.39 31.64 -24.26
C LEU A 215 -6.89 31.47 -23.93
N ARG A 216 -6.15 32.62 -23.93
CA ARG A 216 -4.71 32.57 -23.53
C ARG A 216 -4.53 32.10 -22.08
N ALA A 217 -5.36 32.59 -21.17
CA ALA A 217 -5.35 32.15 -19.78
C ALA A 217 -5.72 30.66 -19.66
N GLY A 218 -6.75 30.20 -20.38
CA GLY A 218 -7.12 28.80 -20.43
C GLY A 218 -5.98 27.90 -20.92
N VAL A 219 -5.34 28.27 -22.03
CA VAL A 219 -4.18 27.55 -22.56
C VAL A 219 -3.02 27.58 -21.55
N GLY A 220 -2.76 28.73 -20.91
CA GLY A 220 -1.73 28.85 -19.88
C GLY A 220 -2.02 27.98 -18.64
N ILE A 221 -3.28 27.90 -18.21
CA ILE A 221 -3.70 27.04 -17.10
C ILE A 221 -3.49 25.57 -17.46
N VAL A 222 -3.96 25.12 -18.63
CA VAL A 222 -3.78 23.74 -19.09
C VAL A 222 -2.29 23.40 -19.21
N ALA A 223 -1.48 24.28 -19.79
CA ALA A 223 -0.04 24.08 -19.89
C ALA A 223 0.63 23.98 -18.50
N GLY A 224 0.20 24.81 -17.53
CA GLY A 224 0.67 24.77 -16.15
C GLY A 224 0.30 23.45 -15.46
N ILE A 225 -0.94 22.96 -15.65
CA ILE A 225 -1.39 21.67 -15.11
C ILE A 225 -0.55 20.53 -15.70
N VAL A 226 -0.37 20.47 -17.03
CA VAL A 226 0.43 19.43 -17.69
C VAL A 226 1.89 19.48 -17.21
N ALA A 227 2.48 20.66 -17.13
CA ALA A 227 3.86 20.82 -16.65
C ALA A 227 3.99 20.37 -15.19
N THR A 228 3.01 20.68 -14.33
CA THR A 228 3.01 20.26 -12.93
C THR A 228 2.85 18.72 -12.81
N VAL A 229 1.94 18.12 -13.56
CA VAL A 229 1.75 16.66 -13.56
C VAL A 229 3.04 15.95 -14.01
N LEU A 230 3.64 16.39 -15.13
CA LEU A 230 4.90 15.84 -15.62
C LEU A 230 6.04 16.07 -14.62
N GLY A 231 6.12 17.26 -14.02
CA GLY A 231 7.13 17.57 -13.01
C GLY A 231 7.00 16.70 -11.76
N VAL A 232 5.79 16.48 -11.27
CA VAL A 232 5.53 15.58 -10.14
C VAL A 232 5.85 14.12 -10.51
N GLN A 233 5.46 13.67 -11.70
CA GLN A 233 5.81 12.32 -12.16
C GLN A 233 7.32 12.10 -12.21
N LEU A 234 8.08 13.05 -12.78
CA LEU A 234 9.54 12.99 -12.82
C LEU A 234 10.16 13.04 -11.42
N LEU A 235 9.62 13.89 -10.54
CA LEU A 235 10.07 13.98 -9.15
C LEU A 235 9.84 12.66 -8.41
N LEU A 236 8.65 12.10 -8.51
CA LEU A 236 8.32 10.83 -7.86
C LEU A 236 9.12 9.67 -8.45
N ALA A 237 9.33 9.65 -9.76
CA ALA A 237 10.20 8.65 -10.41
C ALA A 237 11.67 8.75 -9.97
N ALA A 238 12.13 9.95 -9.60
CA ALA A 238 13.49 10.15 -9.10
C ALA A 238 13.63 9.90 -7.58
N MET A 239 12.57 10.16 -6.81
CA MET A 239 12.58 10.02 -5.34
C MET A 239 12.13 8.63 -4.87
N ILE A 240 11.10 8.09 -5.52
CA ILE A 240 10.61 6.76 -5.21
C ILE A 240 11.41 5.79 -6.07
N ASP A 241 12.28 5.05 -5.41
CA ASP A 241 12.91 3.91 -6.05
C ASP A 241 11.79 2.92 -6.43
N THR A 242 11.39 2.97 -7.70
CA THR A 242 10.38 2.07 -8.26
C THR A 242 10.95 0.68 -8.52
N GLY A 243 12.22 0.47 -8.22
CA GLY A 243 12.83 -0.85 -8.17
C GLY A 243 12.08 -1.69 -7.13
N TYR A 244 11.54 -2.81 -7.56
CA TYR A 244 10.95 -3.78 -6.65
C TYR A 244 12.07 -4.50 -5.90
N HIS A 245 12.34 -4.09 -4.66
CA HIS A 245 13.42 -4.64 -3.82
C HIS A 245 12.94 -5.58 -2.71
N LYS A 246 11.66 -5.93 -2.70
CA LYS A 246 11.14 -6.83 -1.65
C LYS A 246 11.70 -8.26 -1.75
N ASP A 247 12.12 -8.67 -2.93
CA ASP A 247 12.84 -9.91 -3.15
C ASP A 247 14.20 -9.94 -2.41
N GLU A 248 14.85 -8.76 -2.24
CA GLU A 248 16.08 -8.65 -1.45
C GLU A 248 15.88 -9.06 0.01
N THR A 249 14.69 -8.87 0.58
CA THR A 249 14.37 -9.29 1.95
C THR A 249 14.54 -10.80 2.12
N LEU A 250 14.04 -11.60 1.16
CA LEU A 250 14.25 -13.03 1.16
C LEU A 250 15.69 -13.40 0.79
N ARG A 251 16.24 -12.76 -0.24
CA ARG A 251 17.61 -13.06 -0.72
C ARG A 251 18.69 -12.78 0.32
N ARG A 252 18.48 -11.79 1.20
CA ARG A 252 19.40 -11.38 2.26
C ARG A 252 18.98 -11.87 3.65
N MET A 253 18.04 -12.80 3.73
CA MET A 253 17.65 -13.38 5.02
C MET A 253 18.78 -14.20 5.60
N HIS A 254 19.06 -14.00 6.89
CA HIS A 254 20.03 -14.74 7.67
C HIS A 254 19.36 -15.34 8.91
N LEU A 255 19.90 -16.44 9.44
CA LEU A 255 19.43 -16.98 10.71
C LEU A 255 19.75 -15.98 11.84
N ALA A 256 18.79 -15.73 12.72
CA ALA A 256 19.01 -14.89 13.90
C ALA A 256 19.86 -15.60 14.96
N ARG A 257 19.83 -16.93 14.97
CA ARG A 257 20.61 -17.80 15.88
C ARG A 257 21.81 -18.38 15.14
N HIS A 258 23.02 -18.13 15.65
CA HIS A 258 24.27 -18.61 15.06
C HIS A 258 25.09 -19.49 16.00
N THR A 259 24.50 -19.93 17.15
CA THR A 259 25.22 -20.60 18.23
C THR A 259 25.42 -22.09 18.01
N ALA A 260 24.52 -22.75 17.31
CA ALA A 260 24.72 -24.17 16.96
C ALA A 260 25.57 -24.31 15.70
N GLU A 261 26.60 -25.16 15.78
CA GLU A 261 27.34 -25.56 14.57
C GLU A 261 26.38 -26.29 13.62
N THR A 262 26.25 -25.79 12.39
CA THR A 262 25.27 -26.26 11.41
C THR A 262 26.00 -26.94 10.25
N ILE A 263 25.59 -28.17 9.91
CA ILE A 263 26.05 -28.90 8.75
C ILE A 263 24.88 -29.00 7.76
N VAL A 264 25.11 -28.62 6.50
CA VAL A 264 24.08 -28.72 5.46
C VAL A 264 24.54 -29.64 4.35
N HIS A 265 23.83 -30.74 4.18
CA HIS A 265 24.01 -31.63 3.05
C HIS A 265 23.19 -31.16 1.86
N ARG A 266 23.75 -31.27 0.67
CA ARG A 266 23.03 -31.03 -0.60
C ARG A 266 22.61 -32.33 -1.27
N ASP A 267 23.16 -33.45 -0.79
CA ASP A 267 22.88 -34.80 -1.26
C ASP A 267 22.81 -35.78 -0.05
N ARG A 268 21.79 -36.63 -0.05
CA ARG A 268 21.54 -37.65 0.99
C ARG A 268 22.54 -38.81 0.99
N SER A 269 23.23 -39.08 -0.10
CA SER A 269 24.21 -40.16 -0.22
C SER A 269 25.36 -40.06 0.78
N GLN A 270 25.57 -38.90 1.38
CA GLN A 270 26.63 -38.65 2.35
C GLN A 270 26.19 -38.88 3.81
N VAL A 271 24.93 -39.20 4.06
CA VAL A 271 24.38 -39.34 5.42
C VAL A 271 24.26 -40.84 5.77
N PRO A 272 25.03 -41.36 6.75
CA PRO A 272 24.90 -42.75 7.20
C PRO A 272 23.53 -43.04 7.80
N SER A 273 22.94 -44.21 7.49
CA SER A 273 21.66 -44.64 8.06
C SER A 273 21.88 -45.29 9.43
N ASP A 274 21.15 -44.83 10.44
CA ASP A 274 21.02 -45.46 11.75
C ASP A 274 19.64 -45.12 12.35
N ARG A 275 19.14 -45.97 13.25
CA ARG A 275 17.87 -45.72 13.92
C ARG A 275 18.00 -44.55 14.92
N ALA A 276 17.10 -43.58 14.82
CA ALA A 276 17.10 -42.43 15.68
C ALA A 276 16.47 -42.72 17.05
N THR A 277 17.27 -42.55 18.11
CA THR A 277 16.81 -42.42 19.49
C THR A 277 17.47 -41.21 20.11
N ILE A 278 16.90 -40.67 21.18
CA ILE A 278 17.45 -39.47 21.85
C ILE A 278 18.86 -39.73 22.37
N GLU A 279 19.16 -40.97 22.84
CA GLU A 279 20.47 -41.38 23.28
C GLU A 279 21.48 -41.36 22.13
N ARG A 280 21.10 -41.90 20.96
CA ARG A 280 21.98 -41.91 19.78
C ARG A 280 22.23 -40.56 19.21
N ILE A 281 21.20 -39.66 19.23
CA ILE A 281 21.38 -38.28 18.86
C ILE A 281 22.45 -37.62 19.72
N ARG A 282 22.40 -37.84 21.05
CA ARG A 282 23.40 -37.34 21.98
C ARG A 282 24.77 -37.97 21.82
N GLU A 283 24.83 -39.26 21.61
CA GLU A 283 26.10 -40.00 21.35
C GLU A 283 26.75 -39.54 20.06
N ARG A 284 25.99 -39.38 19.00
CA ARG A 284 26.43 -38.85 17.68
C ARG A 284 26.82 -37.39 17.75
N GLY A 285 26.23 -36.62 18.67
CA GLY A 285 26.43 -35.18 18.80
C GLY A 285 25.76 -34.34 17.70
N THR A 286 24.86 -34.95 16.90
CA THR A 286 24.14 -34.27 15.82
C THR A 286 22.66 -34.66 15.81
N LEU A 287 21.78 -33.69 15.55
CA LEU A 287 20.37 -33.87 15.23
C LEU A 287 20.21 -33.77 13.71
N ARG A 288 19.80 -34.85 13.06
CA ARG A 288 19.55 -34.86 11.61
C ARG A 288 18.15 -34.37 11.30
N ILE A 289 18.07 -33.27 10.59
CA ILE A 289 16.86 -32.53 10.31
C ILE A 289 16.58 -32.60 8.82
N GLY A 290 15.41 -33.11 8.44
CA GLY A 290 14.97 -33.07 7.06
C GLY A 290 14.59 -31.62 6.68
N TYR A 291 14.85 -31.22 5.45
CA TYR A 291 14.38 -29.93 4.90
C TYR A 291 13.97 -30.06 3.43
N ALA A 292 12.95 -29.31 3.03
CA ALA A 292 12.54 -29.19 1.63
C ALA A 292 13.23 -27.96 1.00
N PRO A 293 14.10 -28.12 -0.04
CA PRO A 293 15.01 -27.06 -0.48
C PRO A 293 14.37 -25.78 -1.03
N SER A 294 13.11 -25.84 -1.45
CA SER A 294 12.39 -24.72 -2.08
C SER A 294 11.09 -24.39 -1.36
N ASN A 295 11.00 -24.66 -0.05
CA ASN A 295 9.81 -24.41 0.76
C ASN A 295 9.83 -23.00 1.38
N LEU A 296 9.68 -21.98 0.56
CA LEU A 296 9.58 -20.55 0.98
C LEU A 296 8.35 -20.31 1.85
N PRO A 297 8.44 -19.57 2.96
CA PRO A 297 9.61 -18.98 3.61
C PRO A 297 10.21 -19.89 4.71
N PHE A 298 9.87 -21.18 4.76
CA PHE A 298 10.15 -22.10 5.85
C PHE A 298 11.55 -22.72 5.77
N SER A 299 11.98 -23.15 4.56
CA SER A 299 13.32 -23.64 4.31
C SER A 299 13.75 -23.39 2.87
N PHE A 300 14.79 -22.58 2.68
CA PHE A 300 15.30 -22.18 1.36
C PHE A 300 16.74 -21.67 1.45
N PHE A 301 17.40 -21.56 0.31
CA PHE A 301 18.74 -20.98 0.23
C PHE A 301 18.68 -19.50 -0.07
N ASN A 302 19.37 -18.67 0.74
CA ASN A 302 19.54 -17.26 0.48
C ASN A 302 20.52 -16.98 -0.68
N ALA A 303 20.77 -15.73 -1.02
CA ALA A 303 21.70 -15.36 -2.10
C ALA A 303 23.15 -15.77 -1.85
N GLU A 304 23.54 -15.96 -0.59
CA GLU A 304 24.86 -16.45 -0.19
C GLU A 304 24.97 -17.98 -0.17
N GLY A 305 23.88 -18.66 -0.52
CA GLY A 305 23.82 -20.14 -0.53
C GLY A 305 23.71 -20.75 0.88
N GLN A 306 23.29 -19.98 1.87
CA GLN A 306 23.02 -20.45 3.23
C GLN A 306 21.58 -20.95 3.32
N LEU A 307 21.36 -22.07 4.01
CA LEU A 307 20.03 -22.57 4.30
C LEU A 307 19.41 -21.73 5.42
N VAL A 308 18.28 -21.12 5.13
CA VAL A 308 17.57 -20.19 6.03
C VAL A 308 16.07 -20.45 5.99
N GLY A 309 15.33 -19.85 6.91
CA GLY A 309 13.88 -19.90 6.97
C GLY A 309 13.35 -20.23 8.37
N PHE A 310 12.04 -20.11 8.53
CA PHE A 310 11.37 -20.29 9.83
C PHE A 310 11.59 -21.68 10.44
N ASP A 311 11.42 -22.73 9.64
CA ASP A 311 11.60 -24.11 10.09
C ASP A 311 13.08 -24.44 10.38
N VAL A 312 13.99 -23.81 9.61
CA VAL A 312 15.44 -23.94 9.84
C VAL A 312 15.81 -23.32 11.18
N GLU A 313 15.33 -22.10 11.46
CA GLU A 313 15.56 -21.40 12.73
C GLU A 313 15.03 -22.21 13.92
N LEU A 314 13.82 -22.75 13.79
CA LEU A 314 13.20 -23.55 14.84
C LEU A 314 13.95 -24.87 15.07
N ALA A 315 14.43 -25.52 14.02
CA ALA A 315 15.20 -26.75 14.10
C ALA A 315 16.61 -26.54 14.69
N VAL A 316 17.25 -25.41 14.38
CA VAL A 316 18.51 -25.00 15.05
C VAL A 316 18.28 -24.81 16.54
N ALA A 317 17.21 -24.12 16.94
CA ALA A 317 16.86 -23.94 18.34
C ALA A 317 16.60 -25.29 19.07
N LEU A 318 16.01 -26.27 18.38
CA LEU A 318 15.82 -27.60 18.92
C LEU A 318 17.16 -28.32 19.14
N ALA A 319 18.08 -28.25 18.18
CA ALA A 319 19.42 -28.83 18.32
C ALA A 319 20.21 -28.20 19.48
N GLU A 320 20.13 -26.88 19.63
CA GLU A 320 20.70 -26.15 20.77
C GLU A 320 20.13 -26.60 22.11
N ALA A 321 18.81 -26.76 22.21
CA ALA A 321 18.17 -27.26 23.43
C ALA A 321 18.57 -28.70 23.79
N LEU A 322 18.93 -29.50 22.80
CA LEU A 322 19.46 -30.87 23.00
C LEU A 322 20.95 -30.86 23.25
N GLY A 323 21.69 -29.78 23.10
CA GLY A 323 23.14 -29.68 23.24
C GLY A 323 23.91 -30.36 22.13
N VAL A 324 23.37 -30.42 20.91
CA VAL A 324 23.96 -31.10 19.75
C VAL A 324 24.03 -30.16 18.53
N LYS A 325 24.81 -30.56 17.50
CA LYS A 325 24.88 -29.83 16.23
C LYS A 325 23.62 -30.06 15.39
N ALA A 326 23.22 -29.08 14.59
CA ALA A 326 22.17 -29.23 13.59
C ALA A 326 22.75 -29.76 12.27
N GLU A 327 22.26 -30.90 11.79
CA GLU A 327 22.68 -31.54 10.52
C GLU A 327 21.47 -31.61 9.58
N PHE A 328 21.44 -30.77 8.53
CA PHE A 328 20.32 -30.66 7.59
C PHE A 328 20.51 -31.58 6.39
N VAL A 329 19.47 -32.38 6.08
CA VAL A 329 19.43 -33.37 5.00
C VAL A 329 18.25 -33.05 4.06
N PRO A 330 18.45 -32.92 2.74
CA PRO A 330 17.36 -32.63 1.82
C PRO A 330 16.40 -33.82 1.70
N VAL A 331 15.11 -33.54 1.76
CA VAL A 331 14.03 -34.54 1.72
C VAL A 331 12.90 -34.04 0.83
N GLU A 332 12.47 -34.86 -0.12
CA GLU A 332 11.23 -34.65 -0.86
C GLU A 332 10.03 -35.19 -0.07
N TRP A 333 8.87 -34.55 -0.18
CA TRP A 333 7.71 -34.90 0.63
C TRP A 333 7.17 -36.32 0.41
N ASP A 334 7.28 -36.86 -0.79
CA ASP A 334 6.85 -38.20 -1.17
C ASP A 334 7.75 -39.30 -0.60
N GLU A 335 9.00 -38.98 -0.25
CA GLU A 335 9.97 -39.88 0.32
C GLU A 335 10.07 -39.83 1.85
N LEU A 336 9.37 -38.88 2.49
CA LEU A 336 9.51 -38.58 3.91
C LEU A 336 9.37 -39.83 4.81
N THR A 337 8.38 -40.67 4.54
CA THR A 337 8.13 -41.87 5.34
C THR A 337 9.28 -42.88 5.26
N THR A 338 9.87 -43.04 4.09
CA THR A 338 11.02 -43.93 3.87
C THR A 338 12.27 -43.37 4.52
N VAL A 339 12.56 -42.10 4.31
CA VAL A 339 13.77 -41.44 4.83
C VAL A 339 13.80 -41.42 6.36
N ILE A 340 12.65 -41.22 7.01
CA ILE A 340 12.53 -41.32 8.48
C ILE A 340 12.65 -42.78 8.97
N ALA A 341 11.98 -43.75 8.28
CA ALA A 341 12.01 -45.13 8.66
C ALA A 341 13.42 -45.74 8.54
N ASP A 342 14.17 -45.31 7.53
CA ASP A 342 15.57 -45.73 7.31
C ASP A 342 16.58 -45.05 8.26
N GLY A 343 16.14 -44.08 9.09
CA GLY A 343 17.00 -43.36 10.05
C GLY A 343 17.94 -42.34 9.39
N LEU A 344 17.67 -41.92 8.17
CA LEU A 344 18.45 -40.87 7.49
C LEU A 344 18.25 -39.52 8.13
N ILE A 345 17.05 -39.25 8.66
CA ILE A 345 16.72 -38.07 9.46
C ILE A 345 16.07 -38.48 10.79
N ASP A 346 16.22 -37.62 11.79
CA ASP A 346 15.64 -37.80 13.12
C ASP A 346 14.32 -37.00 13.24
N VAL A 347 14.20 -35.92 12.50
CA VAL A 347 13.06 -35.01 12.58
C VAL A 347 12.84 -34.28 11.25
N MET A 348 11.57 -34.04 10.90
CA MET A 348 11.16 -33.22 9.77
C MET A 348 10.24 -32.11 10.25
N PRO A 349 10.60 -30.81 10.20
CA PRO A 349 9.67 -29.71 10.43
C PRO A 349 8.73 -29.53 9.24
N GLY A 350 7.64 -28.77 9.43
CA GLY A 350 6.72 -28.42 8.34
C GLY A 350 5.71 -29.50 7.96
N VAL A 351 5.60 -30.58 8.74
CA VAL A 351 4.65 -31.66 8.44
C VAL A 351 3.25 -31.25 8.83
N TRP A 352 2.34 -31.25 7.87
CA TRP A 352 0.94 -30.93 8.12
C TRP A 352 0.28 -32.00 8.99
N TYR A 353 -0.42 -31.59 10.05
CA TYR A 353 -1.06 -32.46 11.01
C TYR A 353 -2.29 -33.16 10.40
N ARG A 354 -2.08 -34.35 9.81
CA ARG A 354 -3.10 -35.10 9.07
C ARG A 354 -3.12 -36.57 9.47
N PRO A 355 -4.29 -37.23 9.48
CA PRO A 355 -4.42 -38.66 9.80
C PRO A 355 -3.59 -39.57 8.90
N TYR A 356 -3.32 -39.15 7.67
CA TYR A 356 -2.47 -39.89 6.71
C TYR A 356 -1.10 -40.24 7.30
N TRP A 357 -0.50 -39.35 8.09
CA TRP A 357 0.84 -39.57 8.66
C TRP A 357 0.87 -40.48 9.88
N PHE A 358 -0.26 -40.71 10.56
CA PHE A 358 -0.30 -41.39 11.86
C PHE A 358 0.11 -42.88 11.80
N SER A 359 0.05 -43.49 10.63
CA SER A 359 0.54 -44.85 10.41
C SER A 359 2.03 -44.98 10.21
N SER A 360 2.72 -43.86 9.88
CA SER A 360 4.10 -43.85 9.46
C SER A 360 4.99 -42.93 10.28
N LEU A 361 4.41 -41.92 10.89
CA LEU A 361 5.12 -40.88 11.65
C LEU A 361 4.40 -40.60 12.98
N ARG A 362 5.18 -40.24 13.99
CA ARG A 362 4.70 -39.57 15.17
C ARG A 362 4.75 -38.07 14.91
N LEU A 363 3.69 -37.34 15.18
CA LEU A 363 3.64 -35.86 15.07
C LEU A 363 3.76 -35.23 16.46
N SER A 364 4.51 -34.13 16.56
CA SER A 364 4.57 -33.30 17.77
C SER A 364 3.23 -32.54 17.95
N GLU A 365 3.09 -31.80 19.07
CA GLU A 365 2.11 -30.72 19.12
C GLU A 365 2.35 -29.73 17.97
N PRO A 366 1.28 -29.19 17.35
CA PRO A 366 1.43 -28.18 16.31
C PRO A 366 2.11 -26.93 16.84
N TYR A 367 3.12 -26.47 16.12
CA TYR A 367 3.84 -25.24 16.44
C TYR A 367 3.39 -24.05 15.58
N HIS A 368 2.71 -24.31 14.48
CA HIS A 368 2.21 -23.29 13.54
C HIS A 368 0.88 -23.73 12.90
N HIS A 369 0.16 -22.78 12.31
CA HIS A 369 -1.03 -23.03 11.51
C HIS A 369 -0.90 -22.28 10.18
N GLU A 370 -0.67 -23.00 9.12
CA GLU A 370 -0.68 -22.44 7.77
C GLU A 370 -2.10 -22.13 7.33
N THR A 371 -2.29 -21.00 6.63
CA THR A 371 -3.59 -20.58 6.14
C THR A 371 -3.68 -20.84 4.64
N MET A 372 -4.67 -21.60 4.18
CA MET A 372 -4.84 -21.84 2.74
C MET A 372 -5.29 -20.57 2.02
N GLY A 373 -4.58 -20.24 0.95
CA GLY A 373 -4.85 -19.11 0.07
C GLY A 373 -4.78 -19.51 -1.41
N ILE A 374 -5.09 -18.57 -2.27
CA ILE A 374 -5.00 -18.74 -3.72
C ILE A 374 -4.06 -17.65 -4.25
N ALA A 375 -2.96 -18.04 -4.86
CA ALA A 375 -2.09 -17.14 -5.60
C ALA A 375 -2.76 -16.81 -6.94
N VAL A 376 -2.93 -15.53 -7.26
CA VAL A 376 -3.65 -15.04 -8.44
C VAL A 376 -2.91 -13.85 -9.06
N ARG A 377 -3.26 -13.48 -10.28
CA ARG A 377 -2.80 -12.20 -10.86
C ARG A 377 -3.39 -11.04 -10.05
N ASP A 378 -2.57 -10.03 -9.75
CA ASP A 378 -2.99 -8.93 -8.88
C ASP A 378 -4.20 -8.17 -9.41
N GLU A 379 -4.32 -8.02 -10.72
CA GLU A 379 -5.45 -7.39 -11.41
C GLU A 379 -6.79 -8.12 -11.20
N ARG A 380 -6.75 -9.45 -10.95
CA ARG A 380 -7.94 -10.29 -10.76
C ARG A 380 -8.21 -10.65 -9.30
N ARG A 381 -7.46 -10.12 -8.34
CA ARG A 381 -7.58 -10.47 -6.92
C ARG A 381 -9.00 -10.32 -6.35
N HIS A 382 -9.75 -9.31 -6.83
CA HIS A 382 -11.11 -9.03 -6.37
C HIS A 382 -12.10 -10.17 -6.66
N GLU A 383 -11.84 -11.02 -7.65
CA GLU A 383 -12.67 -12.18 -7.98
C GLU A 383 -12.54 -13.31 -6.93
N PHE A 384 -11.48 -13.29 -6.09
CA PHE A 384 -11.10 -14.36 -5.18
C PHE A 384 -11.24 -14.01 -3.70
N VAL A 385 -11.67 -12.79 -3.34
CA VAL A 385 -11.71 -12.31 -1.95
C VAL A 385 -12.74 -13.00 -1.07
N SER A 386 -13.80 -13.58 -1.64
CA SER A 386 -14.85 -14.25 -0.87
C SER A 386 -15.19 -15.63 -1.41
N ILE A 387 -15.55 -16.52 -0.50
CA ILE A 387 -16.04 -17.87 -0.84
C ILE A 387 -17.29 -17.78 -1.73
N GLU A 388 -18.14 -16.79 -1.50
CA GLU A 388 -19.34 -16.59 -2.29
C GLU A 388 -19.01 -16.17 -3.73
N ALA A 389 -18.02 -15.31 -3.94
CA ALA A 389 -17.54 -14.92 -5.26
C ALA A 389 -16.97 -16.14 -6.01
N LEU A 390 -16.13 -16.94 -5.36
CA LEU A 390 -15.56 -18.16 -5.94
C LEU A 390 -16.63 -19.16 -6.36
N ARG A 391 -17.68 -19.34 -5.57
CA ARG A 391 -18.76 -20.29 -5.87
C ARG A 391 -19.69 -19.83 -6.99
N ARG A 392 -19.72 -18.53 -7.28
CA ARG A 392 -20.47 -17.97 -8.42
C ARG A 392 -19.66 -17.94 -9.72
N SER A 393 -18.36 -18.07 -9.63
CA SER A 393 -17.48 -18.05 -10.80
C SER A 393 -17.62 -19.33 -11.59
N GLU A 394 -17.69 -19.21 -12.90
CA GLU A 394 -17.77 -20.35 -13.84
C GLU A 394 -16.48 -20.45 -14.65
N GLY A 395 -16.04 -21.69 -14.90
CA GLY A 395 -14.91 -21.96 -15.78
C GLY A 395 -13.54 -21.59 -15.22
N LEU A 396 -13.40 -21.38 -13.88
CA LEU A 396 -12.11 -21.14 -13.25
C LEU A 396 -11.20 -22.37 -13.42
N ARG A 397 -9.93 -22.13 -13.74
CA ARG A 397 -8.87 -23.14 -13.83
C ARG A 397 -7.86 -22.87 -12.72
N ILE A 398 -7.86 -23.75 -11.70
CA ILE A 398 -7.04 -23.61 -10.50
C ILE A 398 -5.98 -24.68 -10.44
N GLY A 399 -4.72 -24.25 -10.43
CA GLY A 399 -3.59 -25.13 -10.16
C GLY A 399 -3.63 -25.64 -8.71
N ILE A 400 -3.32 -26.91 -8.52
CA ILE A 400 -3.24 -27.54 -7.20
C ILE A 400 -1.97 -28.41 -7.13
N PRO A 401 -1.48 -28.77 -5.92
CA PRO A 401 -0.43 -29.77 -5.78
C PRO A 401 -0.83 -31.10 -6.45
N LEU A 402 0.17 -31.84 -6.93
CA LEU A 402 -0.03 -33.12 -7.62
C LEU A 402 -0.82 -34.12 -6.75
N ASP A 403 -0.52 -34.14 -5.44
CA ASP A 403 -1.34 -34.88 -4.48
C ASP A 403 -2.54 -34.03 -4.05
N ARG A 404 -3.67 -34.23 -4.76
CA ARG A 404 -4.93 -33.57 -4.48
C ARG A 404 -5.45 -33.76 -3.06
N SER A 405 -5.08 -34.85 -2.38
CA SER A 405 -5.50 -35.15 -1.01
C SER A 405 -5.03 -34.08 -0.03
N GLN A 406 -3.89 -33.45 -0.31
CA GLN A 406 -3.31 -32.38 0.51
C GLN A 406 -4.21 -31.15 0.62
N VAL A 407 -4.98 -30.84 -0.41
CA VAL A 407 -5.83 -29.64 -0.49
C VAL A 407 -7.33 -29.94 -0.54
N ALA A 408 -7.73 -31.21 -0.36
CA ALA A 408 -9.11 -31.64 -0.50
C ALA A 408 -10.11 -30.85 0.38
N SER A 409 -9.75 -30.59 1.65
CA SER A 409 -10.59 -29.80 2.56
C SER A 409 -10.75 -28.33 2.09
N SER A 410 -9.68 -27.76 1.56
CA SER A 410 -9.69 -26.38 1.03
C SER A 410 -10.50 -26.29 -0.24
N ILE A 411 -10.40 -27.27 -1.14
CA ILE A 411 -11.23 -27.36 -2.33
C ILE A 411 -12.70 -27.42 -1.96
N ALA A 412 -13.07 -28.33 -1.04
CA ALA A 412 -14.46 -28.47 -0.59
C ALA A 412 -14.98 -27.19 0.08
N ARG A 413 -14.14 -26.52 0.87
CA ARG A 413 -14.52 -25.29 1.58
C ARG A 413 -14.68 -24.11 0.66
N TYR A 414 -13.73 -23.86 -0.22
CA TYR A 414 -13.70 -22.65 -1.06
C TYR A 414 -14.59 -22.77 -2.29
N PHE A 415 -14.51 -23.87 -2.99
CA PHE A 415 -15.22 -24.03 -4.25
C PHE A 415 -16.56 -24.77 -4.10
N GLY A 416 -16.69 -25.71 -3.14
CA GLY A 416 -17.90 -26.49 -2.95
C GLY A 416 -18.29 -27.25 -4.21
N ASN A 417 -19.48 -26.95 -4.77
CA ASN A 417 -19.99 -27.54 -6.01
C ASN A 417 -19.79 -26.63 -7.24
N ALA A 418 -18.96 -25.58 -7.14
CA ALA A 418 -18.68 -24.71 -8.27
C ALA A 418 -18.01 -25.48 -9.42
N SER A 419 -18.29 -25.06 -10.66
CA SER A 419 -17.64 -25.60 -11.85
C SER A 419 -16.22 -25.07 -11.98
N VAL A 420 -15.25 -25.72 -11.30
CA VAL A 420 -13.84 -25.35 -11.31
C VAL A 420 -13.04 -26.51 -11.86
N GLU A 421 -12.21 -26.24 -12.86
CA GLU A 421 -11.23 -27.19 -13.39
C GLU A 421 -9.97 -27.17 -12.49
N LEU A 422 -9.69 -28.28 -11.84
CA LEU A 422 -8.51 -28.45 -10.98
C LEU A 422 -7.37 -29.09 -11.75
N VAL A 423 -6.28 -28.36 -11.91
CA VAL A 423 -5.11 -28.79 -12.69
C VAL A 423 -3.95 -29.15 -11.75
N PRO A 424 -3.64 -30.46 -11.57
CA PRO A 424 -2.52 -30.87 -10.73
C PRO A 424 -1.19 -30.46 -11.36
N LEU A 425 -0.32 -29.79 -10.58
CA LEU A 425 1.03 -29.41 -10.99
C LEU A 425 2.06 -30.08 -10.08
N PRO A 426 3.20 -30.51 -10.63
CA PRO A 426 4.28 -31.10 -9.83
C PRO A 426 4.93 -30.09 -8.87
N SER A 427 4.86 -28.81 -9.18
CA SER A 427 5.40 -27.74 -8.34
C SER A 427 4.66 -26.42 -8.55
N ALA A 428 4.48 -25.65 -7.48
CA ALA A 428 3.98 -24.27 -7.52
C ALA A 428 4.90 -23.35 -8.35
N VAL A 429 6.19 -23.64 -8.41
CA VAL A 429 7.19 -22.88 -9.19
C VAL A 429 6.75 -22.69 -10.64
N ALA A 430 6.19 -23.72 -11.26
CA ALA A 430 5.74 -23.67 -12.65
C ALA A 430 4.63 -22.61 -12.86
N PHE A 431 3.75 -22.40 -11.88
CA PHE A 431 2.74 -21.35 -11.89
C PHE A 431 3.37 -19.97 -11.72
N PHE A 432 4.23 -19.79 -10.72
CA PHE A 432 4.86 -18.50 -10.43
C PHE A 432 5.79 -18.04 -11.56
N GLU A 433 6.49 -18.95 -12.24
CA GLU A 433 7.30 -18.65 -13.43
C GLU A 433 6.48 -18.40 -14.71
N GLY A 434 5.16 -18.45 -14.63
CA GLY A 434 4.28 -18.18 -15.78
C GLY A 434 4.25 -19.29 -16.84
N ARG A 435 4.67 -20.51 -16.50
CA ARG A 435 4.65 -21.65 -17.44
C ARG A 435 3.21 -22.14 -17.75
N HIS A 436 2.25 -21.73 -16.92
CA HIS A 436 0.82 -22.04 -17.06
C HIS A 436 -0.02 -20.76 -17.12
N PRO A 437 0.04 -19.99 -18.23
CA PRO A 437 -0.67 -18.73 -18.37
C PRO A 437 -2.19 -18.90 -18.44
N ASP A 438 -2.64 -20.11 -18.67
CA ASP A 438 -4.04 -20.57 -18.79
C ASP A 438 -4.70 -20.82 -17.42
N LEU A 439 -3.93 -20.79 -16.33
CA LEU A 439 -4.47 -20.89 -14.97
C LEU A 439 -4.87 -19.53 -14.42
N ASP A 440 -6.02 -19.50 -13.76
CA ASP A 440 -6.54 -18.32 -13.06
C ASP A 440 -5.90 -18.11 -11.69
N GLY A 441 -5.46 -19.19 -11.05
CA GLY A 441 -4.79 -19.16 -9.76
C GLY A 441 -4.17 -20.49 -9.37
N TYR A 442 -3.45 -20.49 -8.22
CA TYR A 442 -2.86 -21.70 -7.63
C TYR A 442 -3.19 -21.76 -6.14
N LEU A 443 -3.79 -22.89 -5.70
CA LEU A 443 -4.19 -23.12 -4.33
C LEU A 443 -3.03 -23.68 -3.51
N MET A 444 -2.56 -22.93 -2.52
CA MET A 444 -1.46 -23.28 -1.63
C MET A 444 -1.52 -22.50 -0.32
N PRO A 445 -0.68 -22.81 0.70
CA PRO A 445 -0.58 -21.97 1.89
C PRO A 445 -0.23 -20.52 1.56
N ALA A 446 -0.96 -19.60 2.20
CA ALA A 446 -0.81 -18.15 1.98
C ALA A 446 0.57 -17.63 2.39
N GLU A 447 1.18 -18.23 3.40
CA GLU A 447 2.54 -17.94 3.86
C GLU A 447 3.55 -18.20 2.74
N GLY A 448 3.49 -19.38 2.14
CA GLY A 448 4.32 -19.73 0.99
C GLY A 448 4.01 -18.90 -0.24
N ALA A 449 2.72 -18.71 -0.56
CA ALA A 449 2.28 -17.86 -1.67
C ALA A 449 2.78 -16.42 -1.51
N SER A 450 2.69 -15.85 -0.30
CA SER A 450 3.17 -14.50 0.00
C SER A 450 4.68 -14.35 -0.22
N ALA A 451 5.46 -15.35 0.17
CA ALA A 451 6.90 -15.35 -0.08
C ALA A 451 7.21 -15.41 -1.60
N TRP A 452 6.51 -16.25 -2.34
CA TRP A 452 6.65 -16.34 -3.79
C TRP A 452 6.22 -15.04 -4.50
N THR A 453 5.18 -14.33 -4.03
CA THR A 453 4.78 -13.04 -4.62
C THR A 453 5.82 -11.95 -4.40
N LEU A 454 6.69 -12.06 -3.39
CA LEU A 454 7.86 -11.18 -3.24
C LEU A 454 8.90 -11.35 -4.36
N LEU A 455 8.92 -12.50 -5.03
CA LEU A 455 9.78 -12.75 -6.19
C LEU A 455 9.04 -12.49 -7.51
N HIS A 456 7.70 -12.48 -7.49
CA HIS A 456 6.84 -12.34 -8.66
C HIS A 456 5.75 -11.28 -8.43
N PRO A 457 6.08 -9.97 -8.54
CA PRO A 457 5.20 -8.85 -8.13
C PRO A 457 3.92 -8.69 -8.94
N ALA A 458 3.79 -9.36 -10.09
CA ALA A 458 2.56 -9.41 -10.86
C ALA A 458 1.48 -10.33 -10.25
N LEU A 459 1.86 -11.13 -9.25
CA LEU A 459 0.99 -12.05 -8.55
C LEU A 459 0.76 -11.56 -7.12
N THR A 460 -0.39 -11.91 -6.57
CA THR A 460 -0.77 -11.66 -5.19
C THR A 460 -1.39 -12.91 -4.59
N VAL A 461 -1.50 -12.97 -3.27
CA VAL A 461 -2.21 -14.04 -2.59
C VAL A 461 -3.50 -13.52 -1.98
N VAL A 462 -4.57 -14.27 -2.15
CA VAL A 462 -5.88 -13.98 -1.58
C VAL A 462 -6.29 -15.12 -0.67
N VAL A 463 -6.75 -14.79 0.53
CA VAL A 463 -7.35 -15.74 1.49
C VAL A 463 -8.86 -15.51 1.48
N PRO A 464 -9.65 -16.42 0.86
CA PRO A 464 -11.09 -16.24 0.72
C PRO A 464 -11.79 -16.17 2.08
N GLN A 465 -12.67 -15.18 2.24
CA GLN A 465 -13.45 -14.94 3.47
C GLN A 465 -14.93 -15.41 3.28
N PRO A 466 -15.69 -15.66 4.37
CA PRO A 466 -15.26 -15.84 5.74
C PRO A 466 -14.67 -17.23 6.00
N ASP A 467 -14.10 -17.44 7.19
CA ASP A 467 -13.62 -18.74 7.68
C ASP A 467 -12.53 -19.42 6.82
N PRO A 468 -11.34 -18.86 6.77
CA PRO A 468 -10.22 -19.43 6.02
C PRO A 468 -9.84 -20.83 6.57
N VAL A 469 -9.44 -21.72 5.66
CA VAL A 469 -8.95 -23.05 6.05
C VAL A 469 -7.56 -22.93 6.66
N LYS A 470 -7.41 -23.40 7.89
CA LYS A 470 -6.14 -23.44 8.60
C LYS A 470 -5.67 -24.88 8.75
N ILE A 471 -4.39 -25.11 8.52
CA ILE A 471 -3.77 -26.44 8.60
C ILE A 471 -2.70 -26.40 9.69
N PRO A 472 -2.87 -27.15 10.80
CA PRO A 472 -1.85 -27.24 11.82
C PRO A 472 -0.58 -27.91 11.26
N THR A 473 0.60 -27.41 11.65
CA THR A 473 1.92 -27.86 11.20
C THR A 473 2.74 -28.28 12.40
N ALA A 474 3.38 -29.44 12.32
CA ALA A 474 4.09 -30.09 13.41
C ALA A 474 5.45 -30.64 12.96
N PHE A 475 6.24 -31.11 13.90
CA PHE A 475 7.41 -31.94 13.60
C PHE A 475 6.97 -33.38 13.33
N GLY A 476 7.47 -33.96 12.25
CA GLY A 476 7.42 -35.42 11.98
C GLY A 476 8.61 -36.13 12.61
N LEU A 477 8.33 -37.19 13.33
CA LEU A 477 9.29 -38.00 14.09
C LEU A 477 9.14 -39.49 13.73
N PRO A 478 10.16 -40.33 13.91
CA PRO A 478 10.04 -41.77 13.79
C PRO A 478 8.98 -42.32 14.75
N LEU A 479 8.35 -43.45 14.41
CA LEU A 479 7.38 -44.12 15.27
C LEU A 479 7.99 -44.72 16.55
N GLY A 480 9.31 -44.89 16.64
CA GLY A 480 10.06 -45.45 17.77
C GLY A 480 10.62 -46.80 17.50
#